data_d39c9933d627eacaced9e59ed4932df8
#
_entry.id   d39c9933d627eacaced9e59ed4932df8
#
_cell.length_a   1.000
_cell.length_b   1.000
_cell.length_c   1.000
_cell.angle_alpha   90.00
_cell.angle_beta   90.00
_cell.angle_gamma   90.00
#
_symmetry.space_group_name_H-M   'P 1'
#
loop_
_entity.id
_entity.type
_entity.pdbx_description
1 polymer ?
#
loop_
_entity_poly.entity_id
_entity_poly.type
_entity_poly.pdbx_seq_one_letter_code
_entity_poly.pdbx_strand_id
1 'polypeptide(L)'
;MISHGKDIKIFTGNANPKLAADICKIIGTKLGESEVKSFADGEASVSLYETVRGSDVFLVQSTCKPVNDSLMELLIMVDACRRASAGRITAVMPYFGYARQDRKAKSRDPISAKLVANMLVAAGVDRVLTMDLHANQIQGFFDIPVDNLFGNPIFVDYYAKKFGSVCEDMVVVSPDVGSVARARTFAQKLHMNLAIVDKRRQKANQCEVMNVIGDVEGKDCILFDDMIDTAGSLCNAAKAIVEVGGAKKVYACASHGVLSGPALERLAASSIEELALLDTIPAPANEEELAKSRIKYLTVAPMFAEAIERTYQEISIAKLFN
;
A
#
# COMPACT_ATOMS: atom_id res chain seq x y z
N MET A 1 8.95 33.86 0.83
CA MET A 1 8.87 33.03 -0.38
C MET A 1 9.71 31.79 -0.09
N ILE A 2 9.10 30.65 0.17
CA ILE A 2 9.83 29.40 0.24
C ILE A 2 10.20 29.09 -1.21
N SER A 3 11.49 29.25 -1.55
CA SER A 3 12.02 28.86 -2.86
C SER A 3 12.01 27.33 -2.90
N HIS A 4 10.97 26.75 -3.47
CA HIS A 4 10.98 25.33 -3.80
C HIS A 4 12.08 25.09 -4.83
N GLY A 5 12.75 23.93 -4.73
CA GLY A 5 14.00 23.68 -5.43
C GLY A 5 13.96 23.89 -6.93
N LYS A 6 15.09 24.28 -7.50
CA LYS A 6 15.25 24.57 -8.92
C LYS A 6 15.02 23.34 -9.80
N ASP A 7 15.31 22.14 -9.29
CA ASP A 7 15.29 20.88 -10.02
C ASP A 7 14.60 19.80 -9.19
N ILE A 8 13.87 18.92 -9.87
CA ILE A 8 13.35 17.70 -9.28
C ILE A 8 14.44 16.62 -9.24
N LYS A 9 14.60 15.97 -8.10
CA LYS A 9 15.51 14.84 -7.91
C LYS A 9 14.76 13.69 -7.27
N ILE A 10 14.85 12.51 -7.88
CA ILE A 10 14.17 11.29 -7.39
C ILE A 10 15.23 10.25 -7.10
N PHE A 11 15.29 9.78 -5.86
CA PHE A 11 16.16 8.69 -5.43
C PHE A 11 15.35 7.53 -4.92
N THR A 12 15.95 6.36 -4.84
CA THR A 12 15.34 5.15 -4.31
C THR A 12 16.20 4.49 -3.25
N GLY A 13 15.57 3.95 -2.22
CA GLY A 13 16.19 2.93 -1.40
C GLY A 13 16.05 1.54 -2.04
N ASN A 14 16.38 0.49 -1.28
CA ASN A 14 16.45 -0.88 -1.80
C ASN A 14 15.11 -1.61 -1.86
N ALA A 15 14.06 -1.08 -1.21
CA ALA A 15 12.81 -1.83 -1.05
C ALA A 15 12.03 -2.01 -2.36
N ASN A 16 11.98 -0.98 -3.25
CA ASN A 16 11.24 -1.07 -4.51
C ASN A 16 11.86 -0.18 -5.62
N PRO A 17 13.10 -0.47 -6.04
CA PRO A 17 13.81 0.34 -7.04
C PRO A 17 13.14 0.30 -8.43
N LYS A 18 12.45 -0.81 -8.75
CA LYS A 18 11.70 -0.93 -10.00
C LYS A 18 10.59 0.12 -10.09
N LEU A 19 9.79 0.27 -9.03
CA LEU A 19 8.73 1.28 -9.00
C LEU A 19 9.29 2.70 -9.15
N ALA A 20 10.41 3.01 -8.47
CA ALA A 20 11.07 4.32 -8.60
C ALA A 20 11.53 4.59 -10.04
N ALA A 21 12.11 3.58 -10.70
CA ALA A 21 12.52 3.67 -12.10
C ALA A 21 11.32 3.87 -13.05
N ASP A 22 10.23 3.14 -12.83
CA ASP A 22 8.98 3.29 -13.61
C ASP A 22 8.36 4.69 -13.42
N ILE A 23 8.37 5.24 -12.20
CA ILE A 23 7.95 6.62 -11.91
C ILE A 23 8.81 7.61 -12.69
N CYS A 24 10.13 7.51 -12.60
CA CYS A 24 11.06 8.38 -13.32
C CYS A 24 10.84 8.34 -14.84
N LYS A 25 10.61 7.15 -15.39
CA LYS A 25 10.32 6.97 -16.82
C LYS A 25 9.04 7.69 -17.24
N ILE A 26 8.00 7.66 -16.42
CA ILE A 26 6.72 8.34 -16.72
C ILE A 26 6.89 9.86 -16.66
N ILE A 27 7.58 10.38 -15.65
CA ILE A 27 7.88 11.82 -15.50
C ILE A 27 8.83 12.32 -16.62
N GLY A 28 9.60 11.40 -17.24
CA GLY A 28 10.61 11.79 -18.23
C GLY A 28 11.91 12.29 -17.60
N THR A 29 12.19 11.90 -16.35
CA THR A 29 13.43 12.21 -15.64
C THR A 29 14.29 10.96 -15.42
N LYS A 30 15.54 11.17 -14.95
CA LYS A 30 16.41 10.05 -14.55
C LYS A 30 16.31 9.82 -13.05
N LEU A 31 16.47 8.56 -12.66
CA LEU A 31 16.70 8.21 -11.25
C LEU A 31 18.04 8.80 -10.82
N GLY A 32 18.07 9.44 -9.65
CA GLY A 32 19.25 10.06 -9.10
C GLY A 32 20.35 9.04 -8.76
N GLU A 33 21.59 9.41 -8.99
CA GLU A 33 22.74 8.55 -8.73
C GLU A 33 23.01 8.47 -7.23
N SER A 34 22.71 7.33 -6.63
CA SER A 34 22.93 7.05 -5.20
C SER A 34 23.27 5.58 -4.99
N GLU A 35 23.87 5.31 -3.86
CA GLU A 35 24.14 3.94 -3.41
C GLU A 35 23.64 3.77 -1.98
N VAL A 36 22.84 2.75 -1.77
CA VAL A 36 22.33 2.33 -0.46
C VAL A 36 22.82 0.91 -0.21
N LYS A 37 23.69 0.74 0.77
CA LYS A 37 24.36 -0.53 1.12
C LYS A 37 24.24 -0.80 2.61
N SER A 38 24.63 -2.00 3.01
CA SER A 38 24.88 -2.34 4.40
C SER A 38 26.36 -2.61 4.63
N PHE A 39 26.89 -2.15 5.76
CA PHE A 39 28.17 -2.60 6.26
C PHE A 39 28.12 -4.06 6.70
N ALA A 40 29.28 -4.66 6.96
CA ALA A 40 29.37 -6.07 7.35
C ALA A 40 28.65 -6.41 8.68
N ASP A 41 28.44 -5.43 9.54
CA ASP A 41 27.70 -5.52 10.79
C ASP A 41 26.20 -5.25 10.64
N GLY A 42 25.76 -4.89 9.42
CA GLY A 42 24.35 -4.64 9.09
C GLY A 42 23.91 -3.18 9.18
N GLU A 43 24.79 -2.24 9.54
CA GLU A 43 24.47 -0.82 9.51
C GLU A 43 24.25 -0.34 8.08
N ALA A 44 23.19 0.46 7.84
CA ALA A 44 22.94 1.03 6.52
C ALA A 44 23.90 2.19 6.20
N SER A 45 24.36 2.23 4.95
CA SER A 45 25.22 3.28 4.40
C SER A 45 24.58 3.87 3.16
N VAL A 46 24.57 5.20 3.06
CA VAL A 46 24.00 5.94 1.92
C VAL A 46 25.05 6.90 1.36
N SER A 47 25.22 6.90 0.04
CA SER A 47 26.03 7.85 -0.70
C SER A 47 25.21 8.47 -1.83
N LEU A 48 25.22 9.81 -1.92
CA LEU A 48 24.63 10.55 -3.04
C LEU A 48 25.78 10.97 -3.97
N TYR A 49 25.71 10.64 -5.24
CA TYR A 49 26.76 10.91 -6.23
C TYR A 49 26.48 12.15 -7.09
N GLU A 50 25.39 12.84 -6.79
CA GLU A 50 25.05 14.10 -7.44
C GLU A 50 24.60 15.16 -6.43
N THR A 51 24.63 16.43 -6.83
CA THR A 51 24.20 17.53 -5.96
C THR A 51 22.68 17.54 -5.79
N VAL A 52 22.24 17.71 -4.55
CA VAL A 52 20.82 17.93 -4.19
C VAL A 52 20.58 19.33 -3.64
N ARG A 53 21.61 20.19 -3.65
CA ARG A 53 21.55 21.53 -3.07
C ARG A 53 20.46 22.38 -3.70
N GLY A 54 19.48 22.76 -2.89
CA GLY A 54 18.33 23.57 -3.32
C GLY A 54 17.35 22.83 -4.24
N SER A 55 17.50 21.52 -4.45
CA SER A 55 16.58 20.71 -5.24
C SER A 55 15.34 20.29 -4.42
N ASP A 56 14.25 19.99 -5.12
CA ASP A 56 13.09 19.29 -4.57
C ASP A 56 13.34 17.78 -4.69
N VAL A 57 13.56 17.12 -3.55
CA VAL A 57 14.02 15.74 -3.48
C VAL A 57 12.87 14.81 -3.08
N PHE A 58 12.64 13.79 -3.90
CA PHE A 58 11.68 12.73 -3.64
C PHE A 58 12.42 11.42 -3.37
N LEU A 59 12.26 10.86 -2.18
CA LEU A 59 12.87 9.60 -1.75
C LEU A 59 11.83 8.49 -1.80
N VAL A 60 11.94 7.61 -2.80
CA VAL A 60 10.99 6.51 -3.00
C VAL A 60 11.47 5.30 -2.21
N GLN A 61 10.73 4.94 -1.15
CA GLN A 61 11.03 3.79 -0.30
C GLN A 61 9.78 3.23 0.36
N SER A 62 9.37 2.04 -0.01
CA SER A 62 8.37 1.28 0.75
C SER A 62 9.00 0.72 2.01
N THR A 63 8.40 0.98 3.18
CA THR A 63 8.93 0.44 4.44
C THR A 63 8.36 -0.96 4.70
N CYS A 64 8.54 -1.85 3.69
CA CYS A 64 8.19 -3.26 3.71
C CYS A 64 9.38 -4.13 4.18
N LYS A 65 9.21 -5.43 4.16
CA LYS A 65 10.25 -6.39 4.60
C LYS A 65 11.52 -6.28 3.72
N PRO A 66 12.68 -6.21 4.40
CA PRO A 66 12.95 -6.14 5.84
C PRO A 66 12.60 -4.77 6.42
N VAL A 67 11.56 -4.72 7.27
CA VAL A 67 10.86 -3.48 7.64
C VAL A 67 11.77 -2.47 8.35
N ASN A 68 12.59 -2.94 9.29
CA ASN A 68 13.48 -2.07 10.07
C ASN A 68 14.59 -1.49 9.20
N ASP A 69 15.15 -2.30 8.31
CA ASP A 69 16.24 -1.90 7.41
C ASP A 69 15.71 -0.88 6.40
N SER A 70 14.56 -1.17 5.77
CA SER A 70 13.92 -0.25 4.83
C SER A 70 13.56 1.09 5.46
N LEU A 71 13.12 1.10 6.72
CA LEU A 71 12.86 2.35 7.45
C LEU A 71 14.17 3.09 7.76
N MET A 72 15.20 2.38 8.23
CA MET A 72 16.48 3.00 8.55
C MET A 72 17.19 3.55 7.31
N GLU A 73 17.16 2.84 6.17
CA GLU A 73 17.62 3.34 4.89
C GLU A 73 16.98 4.69 4.55
N LEU A 74 15.64 4.77 4.64
CA LEU A 74 14.91 6.01 4.36
C LEU A 74 15.35 7.15 5.27
N LEU A 75 15.47 6.90 6.58
CA LEU A 75 15.89 7.93 7.55
C LEU A 75 17.31 8.46 7.26
N ILE A 76 18.23 7.57 6.90
CA ILE A 76 19.62 7.94 6.57
C ILE A 76 19.66 8.69 5.22
N MET A 77 18.86 8.29 4.22
CA MET A 77 18.72 9.02 2.96
C MET A 77 18.20 10.44 3.19
N VAL A 78 17.22 10.61 4.07
CA VAL A 78 16.69 11.93 4.46
C VAL A 78 17.78 12.79 5.10
N ASP A 79 18.53 12.25 6.07
CA ASP A 79 19.63 12.96 6.74
C ASP A 79 20.72 13.36 5.74
N ALA A 80 21.09 12.47 4.81
CA ALA A 80 22.06 12.77 3.75
C ALA A 80 21.60 13.95 2.87
N CYS A 81 20.35 13.95 2.41
CA CYS A 81 19.76 15.02 1.62
C CYS A 81 19.70 16.35 2.40
N ARG A 82 19.30 16.30 3.68
CA ARG A 82 19.23 17.46 4.56
C ARG A 82 20.61 18.09 4.76
N ARG A 83 21.64 17.29 5.06
CA ARG A 83 23.02 17.74 5.23
C ARG A 83 23.62 18.27 3.93
N ALA A 84 23.20 17.75 2.78
CA ALA A 84 23.58 18.24 1.46
C ALA A 84 22.77 19.49 1.03
N SER A 85 21.94 20.06 1.91
CA SER A 85 21.15 21.28 1.69
C SER A 85 20.09 21.12 0.59
N ALA A 86 19.36 19.98 0.55
CA ALA A 86 18.15 19.87 -0.25
C ALA A 86 17.16 20.99 0.08
N GLY A 87 16.41 21.48 -0.90
CA GLY A 87 15.44 22.56 -0.71
C GLY A 87 14.17 22.09 -0.03
N ARG A 88 13.68 20.91 -0.40
CA ARG A 88 12.54 20.19 0.19
C ARG A 88 12.78 18.69 0.07
N ILE A 89 12.37 17.92 1.06
CA ILE A 89 12.50 16.46 1.08
C ILE A 89 11.12 15.83 1.25
N THR A 90 10.65 15.15 0.22
CA THR A 90 9.40 14.37 0.25
C THR A 90 9.71 12.88 0.38
N ALA A 91 9.24 12.26 1.46
CA ALA A 91 9.27 10.81 1.60
C ALA A 91 8.11 10.21 0.80
N VAL A 92 8.41 9.52 -0.29
CA VAL A 92 7.45 8.79 -1.10
C VAL A 92 7.44 7.35 -0.62
N MET A 93 6.41 7.00 0.14
CA MET A 93 6.27 5.72 0.83
C MET A 93 5.04 4.98 0.29
N PRO A 94 5.16 4.24 -0.84
CA PRO A 94 4.01 3.52 -1.41
C PRO A 94 3.37 2.57 -0.40
N TYR A 95 4.16 1.97 0.49
CA TYR A 95 3.72 1.25 1.67
C TYR A 95 4.33 1.85 2.94
N PHE A 96 3.47 2.24 3.89
CA PHE A 96 3.85 2.76 5.21
C PHE A 96 3.82 1.61 6.23
N GLY A 97 4.99 1.11 6.58
CA GLY A 97 5.15 0.08 7.60
C GLY A 97 4.73 0.56 9.00
N TYR A 98 4.46 -0.39 9.93
CA TYR A 98 3.95 -0.11 11.28
C TYR A 98 2.56 0.53 11.35
N ALA A 99 1.86 0.74 10.22
CA ALA A 99 0.54 1.36 10.17
C ALA A 99 -0.54 0.61 10.97
N ARG A 100 -0.39 -0.70 11.18
CA ARG A 100 -1.33 -1.53 11.95
C ARG A 100 -1.35 -1.23 13.45
N GLN A 101 -0.36 -0.50 13.95
CA GLN A 101 -0.26 -0.06 15.34
C GLN A 101 -0.55 1.44 15.47
N ASP A 102 -1.74 1.85 14.98
CA ASP A 102 -2.26 3.22 14.98
C ASP A 102 -2.90 3.62 16.31
N ARG A 103 -3.20 2.63 17.15
CA ARG A 103 -3.86 2.80 18.47
C ARG A 103 -3.43 1.71 19.45
N LYS A 104 -3.65 1.93 20.72
CA LYS A 104 -3.50 0.90 21.75
C LYS A 104 -4.66 -0.09 21.64
N ALA A 105 -4.39 -1.32 21.25
CA ALA A 105 -5.37 -2.41 21.26
C ALA A 105 -5.59 -2.96 22.68
N LYS A 106 -4.55 -2.90 23.53
CA LYS A 106 -4.55 -3.32 24.93
C LYS A 106 -3.86 -2.27 25.79
N SER A 107 -4.04 -2.38 27.11
CA SER A 107 -3.30 -1.54 28.07
C SER A 107 -1.79 -1.72 27.87
N ARG A 108 -1.04 -0.60 27.84
CA ARG A 108 0.42 -0.51 27.68
C ARG A 108 0.98 -0.85 26.31
N ASP A 109 0.13 -1.03 25.29
CA ASP A 109 0.60 -1.18 23.90
C ASP A 109 1.23 0.12 23.40
N PRO A 110 2.23 0.04 22.49
CA PRO A 110 2.76 1.18 21.80
C PRO A 110 1.78 1.71 20.73
N ILE A 111 2.05 2.90 20.23
CA ILE A 111 1.47 3.44 18.98
C ILE A 111 2.62 3.62 18.00
N SER A 112 3.07 2.51 17.39
CA SER A 112 4.28 2.50 16.56
C SER A 112 4.14 3.34 15.30
N ALA A 113 2.94 3.51 14.75
CA ALA A 113 2.68 4.40 13.63
C ALA A 113 3.04 5.87 13.97
N LYS A 114 2.71 6.34 15.21
CA LYS A 114 3.11 7.67 15.68
C LYS A 114 4.61 7.79 15.90
N LEU A 115 5.25 6.74 16.42
CA LEU A 115 6.71 6.72 16.59
C LEU A 115 7.41 6.89 15.24
N VAL A 116 7.02 6.12 14.23
CA VAL A 116 7.59 6.22 12.86
C VAL A 116 7.35 7.61 12.27
N ALA A 117 6.15 8.18 12.43
CA ALA A 117 5.87 9.55 12.00
C ALA A 117 6.82 10.56 12.63
N ASN A 118 7.04 10.47 13.94
CA ASN A 118 7.97 11.34 14.66
C ASN A 118 9.43 11.18 14.18
N MET A 119 9.86 9.96 13.89
CA MET A 119 11.22 9.68 13.38
C MET A 119 11.44 10.31 12.01
N LEU A 120 10.47 10.22 11.10
CA LEU A 120 10.53 10.85 9.77
C LEU A 120 10.62 12.37 9.87
N VAL A 121 9.78 12.98 10.70
CA VAL A 121 9.82 14.45 10.95
C VAL A 121 11.14 14.88 11.56
N ALA A 122 11.64 14.14 12.57
CA ALA A 122 12.91 14.43 13.23
C ALA A 122 14.11 14.30 12.28
N ALA A 123 14.10 13.33 11.35
CA ALA A 123 15.12 13.17 10.33
C ALA A 123 15.15 14.36 9.35
N GLY A 124 14.01 15.01 9.12
CA GLY A 124 13.92 16.22 8.30
C GLY A 124 13.08 16.07 7.05
N VAL A 125 12.11 15.15 7.05
CA VAL A 125 11.07 15.07 6.02
C VAL A 125 10.16 16.29 6.09
N ASP A 126 9.94 16.95 4.94
CA ASP A 126 9.04 18.10 4.82
C ASP A 126 7.62 17.70 4.39
N ARG A 127 7.45 16.56 3.75
CA ARG A 127 6.17 16.02 3.25
C ARG A 127 6.23 14.50 3.16
N VAL A 128 5.10 13.84 3.39
CA VAL A 128 4.93 12.40 3.12
C VAL A 128 3.91 12.22 1.99
N LEU A 129 4.26 11.40 1.01
CA LEU A 129 3.36 10.91 -0.04
C LEU A 129 3.24 9.40 0.12
N THR A 130 2.05 8.89 0.37
CA THR A 130 1.81 7.46 0.64
C THR A 130 0.52 7.00 -0.01
N MET A 131 0.19 5.71 0.12
CA MET A 131 -1.04 5.12 -0.43
C MET A 131 -1.72 4.23 0.61
N ASP A 132 -3.06 4.32 0.66
CA ASP A 132 -3.95 3.45 1.45
C ASP A 132 -3.44 3.13 2.86
N LEU A 133 -3.16 4.18 3.65
CA LEU A 133 -2.84 3.99 5.06
C LEU A 133 -3.86 3.08 5.74
N HIS A 134 -3.39 2.12 6.52
CA HIS A 134 -4.25 1.17 7.25
C HIS A 134 -5.39 1.86 7.99
N ALA A 135 -5.09 3.00 8.59
CA ALA A 135 -6.06 3.87 9.23
C ALA A 135 -5.84 5.32 8.77
N ASN A 136 -6.86 5.95 8.18
CA ASN A 136 -6.75 7.29 7.60
C ASN A 136 -6.33 8.36 8.63
N GLN A 137 -6.64 8.18 9.92
CA GLN A 137 -6.23 9.07 11.00
C GLN A 137 -4.72 9.13 11.24
N ILE A 138 -3.92 8.20 10.69
CA ILE A 138 -2.45 8.25 10.75
C ILE A 138 -1.92 9.54 10.12
N GLN A 139 -2.62 10.13 9.14
CA GLN A 139 -2.29 11.44 8.58
C GLN A 139 -2.18 12.52 9.68
N GLY A 140 -3.03 12.45 10.70
CA GLY A 140 -3.00 13.35 11.84
C GLY A 140 -1.87 13.07 12.85
N PHE A 141 -1.04 12.07 12.65
CA PHE A 141 0.14 11.81 13.48
C PHE A 141 1.35 12.66 13.07
N PHE A 142 1.28 13.27 11.91
CA PHE A 142 2.33 14.13 11.37
C PHE A 142 2.01 15.60 11.60
N ASP A 143 3.03 16.39 11.91
CA ASP A 143 2.96 17.85 11.95
C ASP A 143 3.42 18.48 10.62
N ILE A 144 3.59 17.65 9.58
CA ILE A 144 3.93 18.02 8.21
C ILE A 144 2.83 17.52 7.26
N PRO A 145 2.71 18.07 6.03
CA PRO A 145 1.74 17.60 5.06
C PRO A 145 1.88 16.11 4.73
N VAL A 146 0.74 15.42 4.67
CA VAL A 146 0.65 14.01 4.26
C VAL A 146 -0.39 13.87 3.17
N ASP A 147 0.03 13.36 2.03
CA ASP A 147 -0.84 13.02 0.91
C ASP A 147 -1.02 11.51 0.87
N ASN A 148 -2.19 11.03 1.33
CA ASN A 148 -2.54 9.61 1.32
C ASN A 148 -3.37 9.29 0.08
N LEU A 149 -2.72 8.83 -0.99
CA LEU A 149 -3.39 8.41 -2.22
C LEU A 149 -4.25 7.17 -1.98
N PHE A 150 -5.21 6.92 -2.87
CA PHE A 150 -6.05 5.73 -2.82
C PHE A 150 -5.84 4.84 -4.04
N GLY A 151 -5.62 3.55 -3.82
CA GLY A 151 -5.50 2.54 -4.88
C GLY A 151 -6.82 2.18 -5.54
N ASN A 152 -7.94 2.55 -4.90
CA ASN A 152 -9.29 2.26 -5.38
C ASN A 152 -9.54 2.58 -6.88
N PRO A 153 -9.14 3.74 -7.44
CA PRO A 153 -9.32 4.02 -8.86
C PRO A 153 -8.63 3.00 -9.78
N ILE A 154 -7.47 2.48 -9.39
CA ILE A 154 -6.72 1.47 -10.16
C ILE A 154 -7.50 0.16 -10.22
N PHE A 155 -8.06 -0.28 -9.10
CA PHE A 155 -8.90 -1.48 -9.05
C PHE A 155 -10.22 -1.30 -9.81
N VAL A 156 -10.85 -0.13 -9.69
CA VAL A 156 -12.08 0.19 -10.44
C VAL A 156 -11.83 0.07 -11.95
N ASP A 157 -10.76 0.68 -12.45
CA ASP A 157 -10.39 0.61 -13.86
C ASP A 157 -10.08 -0.83 -14.30
N TYR A 158 -9.35 -1.58 -13.48
CA TYR A 158 -9.02 -2.97 -13.74
C TYR A 158 -10.26 -3.86 -13.86
N TYR A 159 -11.15 -3.80 -12.87
CA TYR A 159 -12.35 -4.65 -12.86
C TYR A 159 -13.40 -4.20 -13.86
N ALA A 160 -13.53 -2.89 -14.11
CA ALA A 160 -14.40 -2.38 -15.18
C ALA A 160 -13.96 -2.87 -16.57
N LYS A 161 -12.64 -2.94 -16.83
CA LYS A 161 -12.10 -3.52 -18.06
C LYS A 161 -12.31 -5.02 -18.16
N LYS A 162 -12.23 -5.72 -17.02
CA LYS A 162 -12.32 -7.19 -16.96
C LYS A 162 -13.76 -7.69 -17.08
N PHE A 163 -14.72 -7.03 -16.44
CA PHE A 163 -16.10 -7.51 -16.29
C PHE A 163 -17.14 -6.57 -16.92
N GLY A 164 -16.74 -5.39 -17.34
CA GLY A 164 -17.66 -4.33 -17.77
C GLY A 164 -17.98 -3.33 -16.65
N SER A 165 -18.51 -2.18 -17.02
CA SER A 165 -18.79 -1.07 -16.09
C SER A 165 -20.07 -1.27 -15.24
N VAL A 166 -20.93 -2.24 -15.60
CA VAL A 166 -22.14 -2.58 -14.86
C VAL A 166 -22.21 -4.11 -14.78
N CYS A 167 -22.06 -4.65 -13.58
CA CYS A 167 -22.08 -6.07 -13.32
C CYS A 167 -23.14 -6.38 -12.25
N GLU A 168 -24.41 -6.53 -12.66
CA GLU A 168 -25.53 -6.80 -11.76
C GLU A 168 -25.37 -8.12 -10.98
N ASP A 169 -24.65 -9.09 -11.56
CA ASP A 169 -24.38 -10.41 -10.96
C ASP A 169 -23.11 -10.45 -10.11
N MET A 170 -22.52 -9.29 -9.81
CA MET A 170 -21.31 -9.20 -8.97
C MET A 170 -21.56 -8.45 -7.67
N VAL A 171 -20.85 -8.87 -6.63
CA VAL A 171 -20.94 -8.29 -5.27
C VAL A 171 -19.55 -8.00 -4.74
N VAL A 172 -19.35 -6.79 -4.23
CA VAL A 172 -18.14 -6.46 -3.43
C VAL A 172 -18.34 -6.99 -2.01
N VAL A 173 -17.35 -7.66 -1.48
CA VAL A 173 -17.40 -8.22 -0.13
C VAL A 173 -16.29 -7.63 0.73
N SER A 174 -16.67 -7.08 1.89
CA SER A 174 -15.72 -6.71 2.93
C SER A 174 -15.33 -7.94 3.74
N PRO A 175 -14.03 -8.27 3.90
CA PRO A 175 -13.58 -9.45 4.64
C PRO A 175 -13.80 -9.33 6.15
N ASP A 176 -14.06 -8.12 6.65
CA ASP A 176 -14.39 -7.82 8.04
C ASP A 176 -15.13 -6.48 8.18
N VAL A 177 -15.53 -6.14 9.41
CA VAL A 177 -16.26 -4.90 9.72
C VAL A 177 -15.36 -3.66 9.56
N GLY A 178 -14.05 -3.78 9.75
CA GLY A 178 -13.09 -2.66 9.66
C GLY A 178 -12.93 -2.13 8.24
N SER A 179 -13.01 -3.01 7.24
CA SER A 179 -12.80 -2.67 5.83
C SER A 179 -14.08 -2.21 5.10
N VAL A 180 -15.25 -2.20 5.79
CA VAL A 180 -16.58 -1.91 5.17
C VAL A 180 -16.62 -0.54 4.48
N ALA A 181 -16.06 0.50 5.08
CA ALA A 181 -16.11 1.84 4.49
C ALA A 181 -15.36 1.90 3.14
N ARG A 182 -14.21 1.24 3.04
CA ARG A 182 -13.42 1.13 1.81
C ARG A 182 -14.13 0.30 0.76
N ALA A 183 -14.61 -0.88 1.14
CA ALA A 183 -15.35 -1.78 0.26
C ALA A 183 -16.62 -1.11 -0.30
N ARG A 184 -17.32 -0.28 0.51
CA ARG A 184 -18.49 0.49 0.07
C ARG A 184 -18.15 1.49 -1.02
N THR A 185 -17.06 2.27 -0.85
CA THR A 185 -16.62 3.23 -1.86
C THR A 185 -16.27 2.53 -3.17
N PHE A 186 -15.61 1.36 -3.09
CA PHE A 186 -15.29 0.54 -4.25
C PHE A 186 -16.55 0.01 -4.95
N ALA A 187 -17.50 -0.55 -4.18
CA ALA A 187 -18.78 -1.05 -4.69
C ALA A 187 -19.59 0.05 -5.39
N GLN A 188 -19.64 1.25 -4.80
CA GLN A 188 -20.35 2.39 -5.39
C GLN A 188 -19.78 2.81 -6.75
N LYS A 189 -18.45 2.83 -6.90
CA LYS A 189 -17.79 3.18 -8.16
C LYS A 189 -18.02 2.15 -9.27
N LEU A 190 -18.25 0.90 -8.91
CA LEU A 190 -18.55 -0.19 -9.84
C LEU A 190 -20.05 -0.48 -9.98
N HIS A 191 -20.90 0.30 -9.30
CA HIS A 191 -22.36 0.08 -9.26
C HIS A 191 -22.75 -1.33 -8.80
N MET A 192 -21.97 -1.91 -7.88
CA MET A 192 -22.17 -3.23 -7.31
C MET A 192 -22.80 -3.17 -5.91
N ASN A 193 -23.48 -4.25 -5.52
CA ASN A 193 -23.94 -4.43 -4.14
C ASN A 193 -22.76 -4.71 -3.20
N LEU A 194 -22.98 -4.52 -1.89
CA LEU A 194 -22.00 -4.77 -0.83
C LEU A 194 -22.49 -5.89 0.09
N ALA A 195 -21.61 -6.85 0.37
CA ALA A 195 -21.79 -7.83 1.44
C ALA A 195 -20.61 -7.77 2.44
N ILE A 196 -20.77 -8.39 3.59
CA ILE A 196 -19.78 -8.34 4.68
C ILE A 196 -19.62 -9.74 5.25
N VAL A 197 -18.37 -10.15 5.50
CA VAL A 197 -18.07 -11.35 6.30
C VAL A 197 -17.96 -10.92 7.76
N ASP A 198 -18.92 -11.34 8.59
CA ASP A 198 -18.93 -11.09 10.03
C ASP A 198 -18.29 -12.27 10.78
N LYS A 199 -17.19 -11.98 11.47
CA LYS A 199 -16.44 -12.95 12.29
C LYS A 199 -16.92 -12.86 13.73
N ARG A 200 -17.68 -13.86 14.20
CA ARG A 200 -18.08 -13.94 15.60
C ARG A 200 -17.26 -14.96 16.36
N ARG A 201 -16.48 -14.51 17.32
CA ARG A 201 -15.86 -15.36 18.34
C ARG A 201 -16.90 -15.63 19.45
N GLN A 202 -17.52 -16.79 19.45
CA GLN A 202 -18.49 -17.14 20.51
C GLN A 202 -17.82 -17.42 21.87
N LYS A 203 -16.60 -17.99 21.91
CA LYS A 203 -15.78 -18.21 23.12
C LYS A 203 -14.29 -18.40 22.73
N ALA A 204 -13.37 -18.15 23.68
CA ALA A 204 -11.99 -18.55 23.54
C ALA A 204 -11.91 -20.09 23.32
N ASN A 205 -11.19 -20.53 22.27
CA ASN A 205 -11.01 -21.94 21.84
C ASN A 205 -12.18 -22.61 21.07
N GLN A 206 -13.13 -21.88 20.52
CA GLN A 206 -14.08 -22.42 19.53
C GLN A 206 -13.76 -21.96 18.12
N CYS A 207 -14.09 -22.78 17.10
CA CYS A 207 -13.97 -22.42 15.69
C CYS A 207 -14.68 -21.08 15.41
N GLU A 208 -14.03 -20.19 14.67
CA GLU A 208 -14.63 -18.93 14.24
C GLU A 208 -15.83 -19.25 13.34
N VAL A 209 -17.01 -18.85 13.75
CA VAL A 209 -18.20 -18.92 12.91
C VAL A 209 -18.21 -17.67 12.04
N MET A 210 -18.17 -17.87 10.73
CA MET A 210 -18.28 -16.79 9.76
C MET A 210 -19.70 -16.73 9.22
N ASN A 211 -20.33 -15.56 9.33
CA ASN A 211 -21.61 -15.28 8.71
C ASN A 211 -21.40 -14.33 7.54
N VAL A 212 -22.12 -14.53 6.46
CA VAL A 212 -22.17 -13.62 5.33
C VAL A 212 -23.42 -12.76 5.46
N ILE A 213 -23.23 -11.44 5.53
CA ILE A 213 -24.33 -10.47 5.59
C ILE A 213 -24.43 -9.81 4.21
N GLY A 214 -25.54 -9.99 3.55
CA GLY A 214 -25.78 -9.57 2.17
C GLY A 214 -26.03 -10.78 1.26
N ASP A 215 -26.54 -10.53 0.06
CA ASP A 215 -26.89 -11.55 -0.91
C ASP A 215 -25.72 -11.82 -1.86
N VAL A 216 -25.09 -12.98 -1.73
CA VAL A 216 -23.97 -13.46 -2.55
C VAL A 216 -24.27 -14.77 -3.29
N GLU A 217 -25.46 -15.36 -3.07
CA GLU A 217 -25.85 -16.67 -3.63
C GLU A 217 -25.88 -16.62 -5.16
N GLY A 218 -25.15 -17.53 -5.78
CA GLY A 218 -25.04 -17.64 -7.24
C GLY A 218 -24.28 -16.51 -7.93
N LYS A 219 -23.68 -15.57 -7.19
CA LYS A 219 -23.00 -14.39 -7.72
C LYS A 219 -21.48 -14.55 -7.73
N ASP A 220 -20.82 -13.78 -8.57
CA ASP A 220 -19.37 -13.59 -8.52
C ASP A 220 -19.04 -12.51 -7.47
N CYS A 221 -18.06 -12.76 -6.60
CA CYS A 221 -17.71 -11.88 -5.49
C CYS A 221 -16.31 -11.30 -5.65
N ILE A 222 -16.12 -10.03 -5.22
CA ILE A 222 -14.80 -9.40 -5.11
C ILE A 222 -14.56 -9.04 -3.66
N LEU A 223 -13.64 -9.74 -2.99
CA LEU A 223 -13.12 -9.38 -1.67
C LEU A 223 -12.20 -8.18 -1.79
N PHE A 224 -12.46 -7.13 -1.01
CA PHE A 224 -11.67 -5.88 -1.02
C PHE A 224 -11.08 -5.58 0.35
N ASP A 225 -9.74 -5.49 0.43
CA ASP A 225 -9.01 -5.17 1.66
C ASP A 225 -7.91 -4.13 1.43
N ASP A 226 -7.27 -3.61 2.48
CA ASP A 226 -6.11 -2.73 2.36
C ASP A 226 -4.80 -3.52 2.23
N MET A 227 -4.67 -4.64 2.93
CA MET A 227 -3.45 -5.44 2.88
C MET A 227 -3.69 -6.93 3.08
N ILE A 228 -2.82 -7.72 2.47
CA ILE A 228 -2.76 -9.16 2.66
C ILE A 228 -1.42 -9.52 3.33
N ASP A 229 -1.46 -9.91 4.60
CA ASP A 229 -0.26 -10.34 5.33
C ASP A 229 -0.07 -11.86 5.18
N THR A 230 -0.62 -12.67 6.06
CA THR A 230 -0.49 -14.14 6.00
C THR A 230 -1.56 -14.82 5.14
N ALA A 231 -2.43 -14.08 4.50
CA ALA A 231 -3.59 -14.49 3.71
C ALA A 231 -4.65 -15.34 4.46
N GLY A 232 -4.47 -15.62 5.75
CA GLY A 232 -5.40 -16.46 6.48
C GLY A 232 -6.81 -15.90 6.54
N SER A 233 -6.97 -14.63 6.88
CA SER A 233 -8.28 -13.96 6.95
C SER A 233 -8.98 -13.90 5.59
N LEU A 234 -8.23 -13.57 4.54
CA LEU A 234 -8.75 -13.49 3.17
C LEU A 234 -9.24 -14.87 2.67
N CYS A 235 -8.39 -15.91 2.82
CA CYS A 235 -8.74 -17.26 2.38
C CYS A 235 -9.94 -17.84 3.15
N ASN A 236 -10.01 -17.58 4.47
CA ASN A 236 -11.15 -17.99 5.28
C ASN A 236 -12.43 -17.24 4.89
N ALA A 237 -12.34 -15.93 4.58
CA ALA A 237 -13.47 -15.17 4.06
C ALA A 237 -13.94 -15.71 2.71
N ALA A 238 -13.02 -15.99 1.78
CA ALA A 238 -13.34 -16.58 0.49
C ALA A 238 -14.04 -17.93 0.63
N LYS A 239 -13.54 -18.79 1.53
CA LYS A 239 -14.17 -20.08 1.84
C LYS A 239 -15.60 -19.91 2.38
N ALA A 240 -15.80 -18.98 3.32
CA ALA A 240 -17.14 -18.72 3.88
C ALA A 240 -18.12 -18.20 2.83
N ILE A 241 -17.67 -17.32 1.93
CA ILE A 241 -18.51 -16.80 0.84
C ILE A 241 -18.98 -17.92 -0.09
N VAL A 242 -18.10 -18.89 -0.40
CA VAL A 242 -18.45 -20.04 -1.25
C VAL A 242 -19.31 -21.06 -0.50
N GLU A 243 -18.84 -21.54 0.66
CA GLU A 243 -19.46 -22.67 1.35
C GLU A 243 -20.74 -22.31 2.12
N VAL A 244 -20.79 -21.09 2.69
CA VAL A 244 -21.95 -20.61 3.48
C VAL A 244 -22.82 -19.67 2.66
N GLY A 245 -22.19 -18.79 1.87
CA GLY A 245 -22.90 -17.79 1.07
C GLY A 245 -23.40 -18.28 -0.28
N GLY A 246 -22.90 -19.43 -0.79
CA GLY A 246 -23.30 -19.98 -2.08
C GLY A 246 -22.78 -19.19 -3.30
N ALA A 247 -21.70 -18.42 -3.15
CA ALA A 247 -21.13 -17.65 -4.25
C ALA A 247 -20.55 -18.57 -5.34
N LYS A 248 -20.61 -18.11 -6.58
CA LYS A 248 -20.15 -18.85 -7.76
C LYS A 248 -18.64 -18.79 -7.94
N LYS A 249 -18.06 -17.60 -7.84
CA LYS A 249 -16.62 -17.33 -7.94
C LYS A 249 -16.22 -16.25 -6.94
N VAL A 250 -14.96 -16.29 -6.51
CA VAL A 250 -14.39 -15.28 -5.63
C VAL A 250 -13.11 -14.73 -6.24
N TYR A 251 -13.09 -13.43 -6.46
CA TYR A 251 -11.91 -12.62 -6.77
C TYR A 251 -11.52 -11.84 -5.53
N ALA A 252 -10.30 -11.35 -5.48
CA ALA A 252 -9.86 -10.51 -4.37
C ALA A 252 -8.95 -9.38 -4.86
N CYS A 253 -8.91 -8.28 -4.13
CA CYS A 253 -7.92 -7.24 -4.34
C CYS A 253 -7.52 -6.57 -3.03
N ALA A 254 -6.27 -6.11 -2.97
CA ALA A 254 -5.75 -5.33 -1.87
C ALA A 254 -4.58 -4.45 -2.32
N SER A 255 -4.44 -3.30 -1.66
CA SER A 255 -3.38 -2.33 -2.00
C SER A 255 -1.98 -2.86 -1.66
N HIS A 256 -1.84 -3.59 -0.55
CA HIS A 256 -0.54 -4.00 -0.04
C HIS A 256 -0.40 -5.51 0.10
N GLY A 257 0.38 -6.11 -0.79
CA GLY A 257 0.75 -7.53 -0.72
C GLY A 257 1.96 -7.74 0.19
N VAL A 258 1.76 -7.76 1.52
CA VAL A 258 2.85 -8.05 2.48
C VAL A 258 3.32 -9.49 2.35
N LEU A 259 2.40 -10.43 2.12
CA LEU A 259 2.61 -11.84 1.77
C LEU A 259 3.61 -12.57 2.67
N SER A 260 3.43 -12.43 3.98
CA SER A 260 4.31 -13.03 4.99
C SER A 260 4.03 -14.51 5.21
N GLY A 261 5.08 -15.25 5.57
CA GLY A 261 4.98 -16.66 5.97
C GLY A 261 4.29 -17.52 4.91
N PRO A 262 3.23 -18.27 5.24
CA PRO A 262 2.57 -19.22 4.33
C PRO A 262 1.55 -18.57 3.38
N ALA A 263 1.64 -17.27 3.11
CA ALA A 263 0.62 -16.54 2.34
C ALA A 263 0.44 -17.10 0.92
N LEU A 264 1.54 -17.33 0.18
CA LEU A 264 1.49 -17.85 -1.18
C LEU A 264 0.91 -19.26 -1.25
N GLU A 265 1.31 -20.14 -0.32
CA GLU A 265 0.78 -21.49 -0.19
C GLU A 265 -0.73 -21.48 0.06
N ARG A 266 -1.19 -20.64 1.01
CA ARG A 266 -2.62 -20.49 1.33
C ARG A 266 -3.42 -19.96 0.15
N LEU A 267 -2.91 -18.97 -0.56
CA LEU A 267 -3.55 -18.42 -1.75
C LEU A 267 -3.67 -19.46 -2.86
N ALA A 268 -2.60 -20.23 -3.11
CA ALA A 268 -2.61 -21.31 -4.10
C ALA A 268 -3.66 -22.38 -3.79
N ALA A 269 -3.87 -22.70 -2.49
CA ALA A 269 -4.86 -23.68 -2.03
C ALA A 269 -6.28 -23.11 -1.86
N SER A 270 -6.48 -21.80 -2.01
CA SER A 270 -7.77 -21.14 -1.78
C SER A 270 -8.73 -21.26 -2.95
N SER A 271 -10.00 -20.92 -2.70
CA SER A 271 -11.05 -20.78 -3.72
C SER A 271 -11.00 -19.44 -4.48
N ILE A 272 -9.97 -18.63 -4.26
CA ILE A 272 -9.81 -17.33 -4.95
C ILE A 272 -9.34 -17.57 -6.39
N GLU A 273 -10.11 -17.12 -7.37
CA GLU A 273 -9.78 -17.23 -8.79
C GLU A 273 -8.61 -16.33 -9.20
N GLU A 274 -8.54 -15.14 -8.65
CA GLU A 274 -7.48 -14.17 -8.89
C GLU A 274 -7.39 -13.18 -7.73
N LEU A 275 -6.17 -12.84 -7.32
CA LEU A 275 -5.89 -11.77 -6.38
C LEU A 275 -5.16 -10.62 -7.10
N ALA A 276 -5.81 -9.47 -7.24
CA ALA A 276 -5.17 -8.26 -7.75
C ALA A 276 -4.49 -7.49 -6.60
N LEU A 277 -3.19 -7.25 -6.73
CA LEU A 277 -2.40 -6.45 -5.78
C LEU A 277 -1.79 -5.24 -6.47
N LEU A 278 -1.60 -4.15 -5.73
CA LEU A 278 -0.80 -3.03 -6.22
C LEU A 278 0.70 -3.31 -5.96
N ASP A 279 1.56 -2.78 -6.81
CA ASP A 279 3.02 -2.89 -6.68
C ASP A 279 3.63 -1.91 -5.67
N THR A 280 2.85 -1.49 -4.67
CA THR A 280 3.30 -0.72 -3.50
C THR A 280 4.39 -1.44 -2.70
N ILE A 281 4.37 -2.75 -2.72
CA ILE A 281 5.39 -3.68 -2.23
C ILE A 281 5.80 -4.53 -3.43
N PRO A 282 7.11 -4.78 -3.66
CA PRO A 282 7.53 -5.59 -4.79
C PRO A 282 7.02 -7.02 -4.70
N ALA A 283 6.79 -7.64 -5.86
CA ALA A 283 6.42 -9.04 -5.93
C ALA A 283 7.51 -9.93 -5.26
N PRO A 284 7.13 -11.03 -4.60
CA PRO A 284 8.09 -12.01 -4.11
C PRO A 284 8.99 -12.54 -5.22
N ALA A 285 10.26 -12.80 -4.88
CA ALA A 285 11.25 -13.28 -5.84
C ALA A 285 11.00 -14.73 -6.34
N ASN A 286 10.18 -15.51 -5.64
CA ASN A 286 9.86 -16.87 -6.04
C ASN A 286 8.77 -16.88 -7.13
N GLU A 287 9.19 -16.86 -8.39
CA GLU A 287 8.29 -16.81 -9.54
C GLU A 287 7.37 -18.05 -9.65
N GLU A 288 7.85 -19.22 -9.24
CA GLU A 288 7.06 -20.47 -9.30
C GLU A 288 5.90 -20.45 -8.30
N GLU A 289 6.15 -20.03 -7.05
CA GLU A 289 5.09 -19.88 -6.06
C GLU A 289 4.14 -18.74 -6.42
N LEU A 290 4.67 -17.65 -6.97
CA LEU A 290 3.87 -16.52 -7.43
C LEU A 290 2.91 -16.94 -8.55
N ALA A 291 3.37 -17.71 -9.53
CA ALA A 291 2.54 -18.21 -10.62
C ALA A 291 1.39 -19.10 -10.11
N LYS A 292 1.65 -19.96 -9.11
CA LYS A 292 0.64 -20.83 -8.48
C LYS A 292 -0.37 -20.06 -7.65
N SER A 293 -0.01 -18.91 -7.11
CA SER A 293 -0.87 -18.11 -6.21
C SER A 293 -1.93 -17.27 -6.94
N ARG A 294 -1.92 -17.25 -8.26
CA ARG A 294 -2.87 -16.49 -9.10
C ARG A 294 -2.92 -15.00 -8.80
N ILE A 295 -1.77 -14.42 -8.41
CA ILE A 295 -1.64 -13.01 -8.13
C ILE A 295 -1.40 -12.22 -9.43
N LYS A 296 -2.14 -11.12 -9.58
CA LYS A 296 -1.95 -10.11 -10.62
C LYS A 296 -1.50 -8.80 -10.02
N TYR A 297 -0.31 -8.32 -10.39
CA TYR A 297 0.16 -7.00 -9.95
C TYR A 297 -0.32 -5.90 -10.91
N LEU A 298 -0.83 -4.80 -10.32
CA LEU A 298 -1.22 -3.57 -10.99
C LEU A 298 -0.28 -2.45 -10.53
N THR A 299 0.21 -1.64 -11.47
CA THR A 299 1.20 -0.63 -11.12
C THR A 299 0.58 0.64 -10.58
N VAL A 300 1.20 1.19 -9.54
CA VAL A 300 0.90 2.51 -8.97
C VAL A 300 1.79 3.62 -9.55
N ALA A 301 2.75 3.27 -10.40
CA ALA A 301 3.71 4.23 -10.94
C ALA A 301 3.06 5.45 -11.61
N PRO A 302 1.99 5.35 -12.42
CA PRO A 302 1.35 6.52 -13.02
C PRO A 302 0.77 7.48 -11.98
N MET A 303 0.14 6.94 -10.92
CA MET A 303 -0.48 7.76 -9.88
C MET A 303 0.57 8.48 -9.03
N PHE A 304 1.65 7.78 -8.64
CA PHE A 304 2.75 8.42 -7.92
C PHE A 304 3.52 9.42 -8.78
N ALA A 305 3.74 9.13 -10.06
CA ALA A 305 4.37 10.07 -11.00
C ALA A 305 3.57 11.37 -11.09
N GLU A 306 2.26 11.30 -11.30
CA GLU A 306 1.40 12.48 -11.34
C GLU A 306 1.37 13.23 -10.00
N ALA A 307 1.34 12.53 -8.86
CA ALA A 307 1.38 13.15 -7.55
C ALA A 307 2.70 13.89 -7.30
N ILE A 308 3.83 13.29 -7.70
CA ILE A 308 5.16 13.90 -7.62
C ILE A 308 5.26 15.15 -8.50
N GLU A 309 4.85 15.06 -9.77
CA GLU A 309 4.86 16.21 -10.69
C GLU A 309 3.99 17.36 -10.16
N ARG A 310 2.79 17.06 -9.68
CA ARG A 310 1.89 18.07 -9.12
C ARG A 310 2.44 18.70 -7.85
N THR A 311 3.06 17.91 -6.98
CA THR A 311 3.75 18.41 -5.78
C THR A 311 4.91 19.32 -6.15
N TYR A 312 5.72 18.95 -7.14
CA TYR A 312 6.82 19.75 -7.64
C TYR A 312 6.34 21.06 -8.28
N GLN A 313 5.27 21.00 -9.08
CA GLN A 313 4.68 22.16 -9.75
C GLN A 313 3.78 23.01 -8.83
N GLU A 314 3.56 22.60 -7.58
CA GLU A 314 2.68 23.28 -6.60
C GLU A 314 1.23 23.40 -7.05
N ILE A 315 0.76 22.43 -7.82
CA ILE A 315 -0.63 22.35 -8.25
C ILE A 315 -1.39 21.29 -7.44
N SER A 316 -2.71 21.49 -7.34
CA SER A 316 -3.56 20.62 -6.56
C SER A 316 -3.49 19.14 -7.00
N ILE A 317 -3.34 18.24 -6.03
CA ILE A 317 -3.43 16.79 -6.22
C ILE A 317 -4.87 16.26 -6.02
N ALA A 318 -5.85 17.12 -5.72
CA ALA A 318 -7.22 16.73 -5.35
C ALA A 318 -7.90 15.81 -6.39
N LYS A 319 -7.57 15.94 -7.68
CA LYS A 319 -8.12 15.06 -8.71
C LYS A 319 -7.69 13.59 -8.60
N LEU A 320 -6.61 13.30 -7.86
CA LEU A 320 -6.13 11.93 -7.65
C LEU A 320 -6.93 11.18 -6.57
N PHE A 321 -7.80 11.89 -5.86
CA PHE A 321 -8.64 11.31 -4.80
C PHE A 321 -10.07 10.98 -5.26
N ASN A 322 -10.44 11.27 -6.52
CA ASN A 322 -11.80 11.11 -7.07
C ASN A 322 -12.00 9.82 -7.86
#